data_11f7eef7238ba1002ab0315a7101995b
#
_entry.id   11f7eef7238ba1002ab0315a7101995b
#
_cell.length_a   1.000
_cell.length_b   1.000
_cell.length_c   1.000
_cell.angle_alpha   90.00
_cell.angle_beta   90.00
_cell.angle_gamma   90.00
#
_symmetry.space_group_name_H-M   'P 1'
#
loop_
_entity.id
_entity.type
_entity.pdbx_description
1 polymer ?
#
loop_
_entity_poly.entity_id
_entity_poly.type
_entity_poly.pdbx_seq_one_letter_code
_entity_poly.pdbx_strand_id
1 'polypeptide(L)'
;MKKKKIYVLDTSVILYSHDSIMNFEENDIGIPITVLEELDHLKKGNDTINFEAREFIRMIDNLSSDKMLSNWIPLNGKTKGKFKILVNQKTKNNIFNDEINDHKILDSALNLQKEEKDKIVTLVSKDINLRLKAKSLNLNAEDYLTGKIKNLNSLDLEEKILENIKSSVVDKVYDNNTLDKKDIFPRKKLINNSYYVLKNTTKSALVYY
;
A
#
# COMPACT_ATOMS: atom_id res chain seq x y z
N MET A 1 -20.91 18.62 6.65
CA MET A 1 -19.45 18.57 6.44
C MET A 1 -18.95 17.17 6.80
N LYS A 2 -18.10 16.54 5.97
CA LYS A 2 -17.49 15.24 6.25
C LYS A 2 -16.54 15.44 7.44
N LYS A 3 -16.70 14.67 8.54
CA LYS A 3 -15.77 14.75 9.68
C LYS A 3 -14.38 14.36 9.22
N LYS A 4 -13.37 15.16 9.54
CA LYS A 4 -11.97 14.86 9.27
C LYS A 4 -11.56 13.62 10.05
N LYS A 5 -10.82 12.70 9.41
CA LYS A 5 -10.34 11.48 10.05
C LYS A 5 -8.90 11.64 10.51
N ILE A 6 -8.54 10.85 11.51
CA ILE A 6 -7.14 10.59 11.87
C ILE A 6 -6.90 9.10 11.68
N TYR A 7 -5.93 8.75 10.87
CA TYR A 7 -5.51 7.38 10.68
C TYR A 7 -4.31 7.05 11.55
N VAL A 8 -4.41 6.01 12.38
CA VAL A 8 -3.28 5.49 13.15
C VAL A 8 -2.70 4.31 12.39
N LEU A 9 -1.43 4.41 12.02
CA LEU A 9 -0.78 3.40 11.17
C LEU A 9 -0.03 2.37 12.03
N ASP A 10 -0.24 1.12 11.67
CA ASP A 10 0.53 -0.02 12.13
C ASP A 10 1.79 -0.22 11.28
N THR A 11 2.79 -0.89 11.81
CA THR A 11 4.06 -1.21 11.16
C THR A 11 3.87 -1.94 9.83
N SER A 12 2.90 -2.84 9.75
CA SER A 12 2.60 -3.61 8.53
C SER A 12 2.23 -2.74 7.32
N VAL A 13 1.66 -1.55 7.55
CA VAL A 13 1.32 -0.58 6.50
C VAL A 13 2.58 0.07 5.93
N ILE A 14 3.50 0.44 6.81
CA ILE A 14 4.76 1.08 6.45
C ILE A 14 5.70 0.11 5.75
N LEU A 15 5.78 -1.13 6.24
CA LEU A 15 6.58 -2.19 5.62
C LEU A 15 6.02 -2.65 4.26
N TYR A 16 4.75 -2.35 3.98
CA TYR A 16 4.17 -2.55 2.66
C TYR A 16 4.61 -1.47 1.66
N SER A 17 4.71 -0.21 2.11
CA SER A 17 5.17 0.94 1.31
C SER A 17 5.56 2.09 2.24
N HIS A 18 6.82 2.51 2.22
CA HIS A 18 7.33 3.60 3.07
C HIS A 18 6.61 4.93 2.84
N ASP A 19 6.13 5.17 1.63
CA ASP A 19 5.38 6.38 1.26
C ASP A 19 3.88 6.29 1.59
N SER A 20 3.45 5.22 2.28
CA SER A 20 2.04 4.99 2.62
C SER A 20 1.38 6.19 3.30
N ILE A 21 2.11 6.95 4.12
CA ILE A 21 1.57 8.14 4.79
C ILE A 21 1.10 9.23 3.81
N MET A 22 1.58 9.20 2.58
CA MET A 22 1.17 10.15 1.55
C MET A 22 -0.17 9.80 0.88
N ASN A 23 -0.76 8.66 1.20
CA ASN A 23 -1.95 8.12 0.52
C ASN A 23 -3.27 8.37 1.27
N PHE A 24 -3.26 9.20 2.32
CA PHE A 24 -4.44 9.50 3.14
C PHE A 24 -5.07 10.88 2.87
N GLU A 25 -4.75 11.48 1.74
CA GLU A 25 -5.31 12.76 1.29
C GLU A 25 -5.18 13.86 2.36
N GLU A 26 -6.28 14.58 2.67
CA GLU A 26 -6.32 15.67 3.65
C GLU A 26 -6.40 15.20 5.11
N ASN A 27 -6.47 13.89 5.35
CA ASN A 27 -6.61 13.35 6.70
C ASN A 27 -5.30 13.36 7.46
N ASP A 28 -5.39 13.44 8.79
CA ASP A 28 -4.21 13.46 9.66
C ASP A 28 -3.76 12.03 9.98
N ILE A 29 -2.47 11.86 10.34
CA ILE A 29 -1.86 10.55 10.58
C ILE A 29 -1.17 10.53 11.92
N GLY A 30 -1.54 9.57 12.76
CA GLY A 30 -0.85 9.24 14.00
C GLY A 30 0.04 8.02 13.79
N ILE A 31 1.28 8.10 14.21
CA ILE A 31 2.24 7.01 14.15
C ILE A 31 2.65 6.67 15.58
N PRO A 32 2.25 5.53 16.14
CA PRO A 32 2.69 5.12 17.48
C PRO A 32 4.22 5.03 17.58
N ILE A 33 4.78 5.47 18.68
CA ILE A 33 6.25 5.37 18.92
C ILE A 33 6.73 3.92 18.79
N THR A 34 5.91 2.95 19.19
CA THR A 34 6.18 1.52 19.05
C THR A 34 6.45 1.12 17.59
N VAL A 35 5.79 1.76 16.65
CA VAL A 35 6.04 1.52 15.20
C VAL A 35 7.47 1.94 14.83
N LEU A 36 7.96 3.08 15.33
CA LEU A 36 9.35 3.49 15.09
C LEU A 36 10.35 2.53 15.74
N GLU A 37 10.04 2.01 16.94
CA GLU A 37 10.85 1.00 17.62
C GLU A 37 10.95 -0.29 16.79
N GLU A 38 9.83 -0.78 16.25
CA GLU A 38 9.81 -1.95 15.37
C GLU A 38 10.59 -1.73 14.08
N LEU A 39 10.41 -0.58 13.44
CA LEU A 39 11.16 -0.22 12.23
C LEU A 39 12.67 -0.13 12.50
N ASP A 40 13.08 0.33 13.69
CA ASP A 40 14.48 0.38 14.07
C ASP A 40 15.11 -1.03 14.14
N HIS A 41 14.39 -2.00 14.64
CA HIS A 41 14.82 -3.41 14.63
C HIS A 41 14.87 -3.99 13.22
N LEU A 42 13.97 -3.57 12.33
CA LEU A 42 13.86 -4.08 10.96
C LEU A 42 14.76 -3.37 9.95
N LYS A 43 15.42 -2.27 10.28
CA LYS A 43 16.25 -1.51 9.32
C LYS A 43 17.52 -2.24 8.86
N LYS A 44 17.92 -3.33 9.56
CA LYS A 44 19.12 -4.12 9.25
C LYS A 44 18.74 -5.29 8.36
N GLY A 45 19.42 -5.43 7.21
CA GLY A 45 19.21 -6.49 6.23
C GLY A 45 19.03 -5.94 4.82
N ASN A 46 18.81 -6.88 3.87
CA ASN A 46 18.73 -6.57 2.43
C ASN A 46 17.37 -6.90 1.81
N ASP A 47 16.41 -7.36 2.61
CA ASP A 47 15.07 -7.66 2.14
C ASP A 47 14.27 -6.37 1.90
N THR A 48 13.19 -6.50 1.14
CA THR A 48 12.28 -5.38 0.83
C THR A 48 11.78 -4.69 2.09
N ILE A 49 11.42 -5.44 3.13
CA ILE A 49 10.94 -4.87 4.40
C ILE A 49 12.00 -4.00 5.08
N ASN A 50 13.27 -4.39 4.99
CA ASN A 50 14.37 -3.60 5.56
C ASN A 50 14.60 -2.31 4.77
N PHE A 51 14.40 -2.35 3.45
CA PHE A 51 14.43 -1.15 2.61
C PHE A 51 13.29 -0.20 2.98
N GLU A 52 12.05 -0.69 3.06
CA GLU A 52 10.89 0.11 3.41
C GLU A 52 11.04 0.77 4.80
N ALA A 53 11.54 0.02 5.79
CA ALA A 53 11.81 0.55 7.12
C ALA A 53 12.83 1.70 7.10
N ARG A 54 13.93 1.55 6.36
CA ARG A 54 14.96 2.60 6.24
C ARG A 54 14.45 3.86 5.54
N GLU A 55 13.74 3.69 4.43
CA GLU A 55 13.24 4.82 3.65
C GLU A 55 12.16 5.58 4.41
N PHE A 56 11.31 4.87 5.17
CA PHE A 56 10.33 5.53 6.02
C PHE A 56 10.99 6.39 7.11
N ILE A 57 11.98 5.84 7.83
CA ILE A 57 12.70 6.58 8.87
C ILE A 57 13.37 7.84 8.29
N ARG A 58 14.04 7.73 7.12
CA ARG A 58 14.63 8.87 6.42
C ARG A 58 13.60 9.91 6.01
N MET A 59 12.45 9.45 5.52
CA MET A 59 11.36 10.35 5.11
C MET A 59 10.81 11.14 6.31
N ILE A 60 10.57 10.49 7.44
CA ILE A 60 10.10 11.15 8.67
C ILE A 60 11.12 12.15 9.18
N ASP A 61 12.42 11.81 9.18
CA ASP A 61 13.50 12.70 9.56
C ASP A 61 13.51 13.96 8.69
N ASN A 62 13.47 13.80 7.36
CA ASN A 62 13.42 14.91 6.41
C ASN A 62 12.17 15.79 6.56
N LEU A 63 11.00 15.20 6.82
CA LEU A 63 9.74 15.93 6.99
C LEU A 63 9.69 16.69 8.31
N SER A 64 10.34 16.18 9.35
CA SER A 64 10.36 16.79 10.67
C SER A 64 11.25 18.02 10.73
N SER A 65 12.41 18.00 10.04
CA SER A 65 13.43 19.05 10.17
C SER A 65 13.70 19.38 11.67
N ASP A 66 13.54 20.64 12.06
CA ASP A 66 13.71 21.10 13.44
C ASP A 66 12.43 21.02 14.30
N LYS A 67 11.37 20.38 13.81
CA LYS A 67 10.08 20.31 14.51
C LYS A 67 10.02 19.14 15.47
N MET A 68 9.36 19.35 16.61
CA MET A 68 9.09 18.29 17.56
C MET A 68 8.04 17.31 17.01
N LEU A 69 8.39 16.04 16.90
CA LEU A 69 7.53 14.97 16.35
C LEU A 69 6.25 14.71 17.18
N SER A 70 6.20 15.20 18.42
CA SER A 70 5.00 15.17 19.26
C SER A 70 3.94 16.22 18.84
N ASN A 71 4.28 17.12 17.93
CA ASN A 71 3.35 18.11 17.36
C ASN A 71 2.88 17.65 15.98
N TRP A 72 1.73 18.17 15.55
CA TRP A 72 1.21 17.94 14.21
C TRP A 72 2.04 18.65 13.15
N ILE A 73 2.80 17.87 12.36
CA ILE A 73 3.67 18.35 11.29
C ILE A 73 2.95 18.20 9.95
N PRO A 74 2.82 19.27 9.13
CA PRO A 74 2.20 19.17 7.81
C PRO A 74 2.96 18.21 6.90
N LEU A 75 2.26 17.33 6.20
CA LEU A 75 2.79 16.58 5.06
C LEU A 75 2.97 17.52 3.86
N ASN A 76 4.01 17.29 3.08
CA ASN A 76 4.29 18.09 1.89
C ASN A 76 3.19 17.89 0.84
N GLY A 77 2.52 18.97 0.43
CA GLY A 77 1.47 18.97 -0.57
C GLY A 77 0.28 19.85 -0.18
N LYS A 78 -0.33 20.54 -1.16
CA LYS A 78 -1.43 21.48 -0.93
C LYS A 78 -2.70 20.85 -0.32
N THR A 79 -2.89 19.54 -0.54
CA THR A 79 -4.10 18.79 -0.13
C THR A 79 -3.80 17.70 0.89
N LYS A 80 -2.60 17.69 1.48
CA LYS A 80 -2.20 16.66 2.44
C LYS A 80 -2.52 17.07 3.87
N GLY A 81 -2.77 16.07 4.72
CA GLY A 81 -2.97 16.25 6.16
C GLY A 81 -1.67 16.54 6.90
N LYS A 82 -1.67 16.20 8.18
CA LYS A 82 -0.52 16.36 9.09
C LYS A 82 -0.19 14.98 9.67
N PHE A 83 1.04 14.79 10.12
CA PHE A 83 1.42 13.62 10.88
C PHE A 83 1.96 14.00 12.26
N LYS A 84 1.91 13.04 13.18
CA LYS A 84 2.40 13.18 14.56
C LYS A 84 2.86 11.81 15.06
N ILE A 85 3.94 11.79 15.83
CA ILE A 85 4.33 10.59 16.58
C ILE A 85 3.55 10.55 17.89
N LEU A 86 2.88 9.43 18.14
CA LEU A 86 2.09 9.21 19.33
C LEU A 86 2.97 8.53 20.39
N VAL A 87 3.24 9.27 21.47
CA VAL A 87 4.01 8.76 22.61
C VAL A 87 3.03 8.13 23.59
N ASN A 88 3.28 6.87 23.97
CA ASN A 88 2.46 6.18 24.96
C ASN A 88 2.58 6.87 26.32
N GLN A 89 1.52 7.48 26.78
CA GLN A 89 1.42 7.91 28.18
C GLN A 89 0.99 6.68 29.01
N LYS A 90 1.80 6.28 29.96
CA LYS A 90 1.39 5.25 30.92
C LYS A 90 0.18 5.73 31.69
N THR A 91 -1.00 5.28 31.30
CA THR A 91 -2.22 5.50 32.08
C THR A 91 -2.32 4.40 33.15
N LYS A 92 -2.69 4.76 34.39
CA LYS A 92 -2.85 3.82 35.48
C LYS A 92 -3.87 2.69 35.23
N ASN A 93 -4.61 2.74 34.13
CA ASN A 93 -5.65 1.79 33.74
C ASN A 93 -5.32 1.16 32.37
N ASN A 94 -4.08 0.73 32.16
CA ASN A 94 -3.77 -0.07 30.98
C ASN A 94 -4.58 -1.37 31.01
N ILE A 95 -5.47 -1.54 30.03
CA ILE A 95 -6.27 -2.76 29.83
C ILE A 95 -5.38 -3.89 29.31
N PHE A 96 -4.19 -3.56 28.81
CA PHE A 96 -3.32 -4.45 28.08
C PHE A 96 -1.96 -4.67 28.73
N ASN A 97 -1.34 -5.81 28.36
CA ASN A 97 0.04 -6.10 28.75
C ASN A 97 1.01 -5.20 27.93
N ASP A 98 1.82 -4.39 28.63
CA ASP A 98 2.82 -3.49 28.04
C ASP A 98 3.96 -4.20 27.29
N GLU A 99 4.01 -5.53 27.31
CA GLU A 99 5.04 -6.31 26.63
C GLU A 99 4.71 -6.58 25.16
N ILE A 100 3.44 -6.43 24.74
CA ILE A 100 2.98 -6.77 23.38
C ILE A 100 2.83 -5.50 22.56
N ASN A 101 3.55 -5.40 21.43
CA ASN A 101 3.56 -4.22 20.58
C ASN A 101 2.18 -3.88 20.00
N ASP A 102 1.40 -4.89 19.59
CA ASP A 102 0.00 -4.71 19.16
C ASP A 102 -0.82 -3.93 20.19
N HIS A 103 -0.64 -4.27 21.47
CA HIS A 103 -1.36 -3.64 22.57
C HIS A 103 -0.95 -2.17 22.74
N LYS A 104 0.34 -1.86 22.62
CA LYS A 104 0.84 -0.48 22.66
C LYS A 104 0.29 0.36 21.50
N ILE A 105 0.18 -0.24 20.32
CA ILE A 105 -0.41 0.42 19.12
C ILE A 105 -1.89 0.70 19.37
N LEU A 106 -2.64 -0.28 19.90
CA LEU A 106 -4.05 -0.10 20.24
C LEU A 106 -4.25 0.97 21.32
N ASP A 107 -3.44 0.97 22.38
CA ASP A 107 -3.49 1.97 23.44
C ASP A 107 -3.22 3.38 22.90
N SER A 108 -2.24 3.54 22.02
CA SER A 108 -1.96 4.82 21.34
C SER A 108 -3.18 5.33 20.57
N ALA A 109 -3.84 4.45 19.82
CA ALA A 109 -5.02 4.81 19.03
C ALA A 109 -6.25 5.12 19.92
N LEU A 110 -6.47 4.36 20.99
CA LEU A 110 -7.55 4.60 21.95
C LEU A 110 -7.34 5.89 22.73
N ASN A 111 -6.12 6.21 23.11
CA ASN A 111 -5.80 7.47 23.79
C ASN A 111 -6.03 8.66 22.85
N LEU A 112 -5.57 8.56 21.61
CA LEU A 112 -5.83 9.58 20.59
C LEU A 112 -7.34 9.77 20.34
N GLN A 113 -8.14 8.68 20.36
CA GLN A 113 -9.60 8.77 20.22
C GLN A 113 -10.25 9.54 21.38
N LYS A 114 -9.71 9.41 22.59
CA LYS A 114 -10.18 10.16 23.77
C LYS A 114 -9.79 11.63 23.70
N GLU A 115 -8.61 11.94 23.16
CA GLU A 115 -8.10 13.31 23.00
C GLU A 115 -8.84 14.08 21.88
N GLU A 116 -9.04 13.44 20.74
CA GLU A 116 -9.55 14.08 19.51
C GLU A 116 -11.05 13.79 19.29
N LYS A 117 -11.89 14.22 20.22
CA LYS A 117 -13.35 13.92 20.24
C LYS A 117 -14.11 14.39 19.00
N ASP A 118 -13.61 15.42 18.31
CA ASP A 118 -14.24 16.00 17.13
C ASP A 118 -13.88 15.28 15.81
N LYS A 119 -12.91 14.39 15.86
CA LYS A 119 -12.43 13.63 14.70
C LYS A 119 -12.72 12.14 14.86
N ILE A 120 -12.71 11.43 13.75
CA ILE A 120 -12.86 9.97 13.74
C ILE A 120 -11.46 9.36 13.69
N VAL A 121 -11.06 8.66 14.76
CA VAL A 121 -9.81 7.91 14.79
C VAL A 121 -10.05 6.51 14.23
N THR A 122 -9.18 6.08 13.31
CA THR A 122 -9.27 4.78 12.62
C THR A 122 -7.89 4.14 12.59
N LEU A 123 -7.75 2.94 13.12
CA LEU A 123 -6.54 2.13 12.99
C LEU A 123 -6.46 1.57 11.55
N VAL A 124 -5.29 1.68 10.93
CA VAL A 124 -5.02 1.06 9.62
C VAL A 124 -3.92 0.02 9.79
N SER A 125 -4.25 -1.21 9.45
CA SER A 125 -3.32 -2.34 9.54
C SER A 125 -3.61 -3.39 8.48
N LYS A 126 -2.57 -4.06 7.99
CA LYS A 126 -2.70 -5.25 7.14
C LYS A 126 -2.93 -6.52 7.96
N ASP A 127 -2.67 -6.48 9.28
CA ASP A 127 -2.95 -7.59 10.18
C ASP A 127 -4.45 -7.65 10.53
N ILE A 128 -5.07 -8.75 10.15
CA ILE A 128 -6.49 -9.02 10.41
C ILE A 128 -6.77 -9.10 11.91
N ASN A 129 -5.88 -9.76 12.68
CA ASN A 129 -6.07 -9.95 14.12
C ASN A 129 -6.01 -8.62 14.85
N LEU A 130 -5.08 -7.74 14.50
CA LEU A 130 -4.99 -6.41 15.08
C LEU A 130 -6.24 -5.58 14.78
N ARG A 131 -6.79 -5.65 13.55
CA ARG A 131 -8.06 -5.00 13.20
C ARG A 131 -9.25 -5.56 13.98
N LEU A 132 -9.30 -6.88 14.21
CA LEU A 132 -10.36 -7.50 15.02
C LEU A 132 -10.27 -7.07 16.49
N LYS A 133 -9.06 -7.04 17.06
CA LYS A 133 -8.82 -6.52 18.43
C LYS A 133 -9.29 -5.05 18.54
N ALA A 134 -8.93 -4.19 17.59
CA ALA A 134 -9.37 -2.80 17.55
C ALA A 134 -10.90 -2.66 17.58
N LYS A 135 -11.59 -3.41 16.70
CA LYS A 135 -13.05 -3.39 16.60
C LYS A 135 -13.73 -3.89 17.89
N SER A 136 -13.15 -4.88 18.58
CA SER A 136 -13.68 -5.37 19.87
C SER A 136 -13.59 -4.31 20.98
N LEU A 137 -12.75 -3.29 20.79
CA LEU A 137 -12.56 -2.16 21.70
C LEU A 137 -13.32 -0.89 21.27
N ASN A 138 -14.24 -1.01 20.31
CA ASN A 138 -14.97 0.11 19.72
C ASN A 138 -14.06 1.15 19.03
N LEU A 139 -12.91 0.72 18.55
CA LEU A 139 -12.02 1.51 17.70
C LEU A 139 -12.26 1.13 16.23
N ASN A 140 -12.48 2.14 15.37
CA ASN A 140 -12.58 1.87 13.93
C ASN A 140 -11.27 1.28 13.41
N ALA A 141 -11.37 0.28 12.53
CA ALA A 141 -10.20 -0.32 11.91
C ALA A 141 -10.46 -0.69 10.45
N GLU A 142 -9.50 -0.36 9.60
CA GLU A 142 -9.55 -0.55 8.14
C GLU A 142 -8.29 -1.28 7.64
N ASP A 143 -8.41 -2.04 6.53
CA ASP A 143 -7.26 -2.61 5.83
C ASP A 143 -6.61 -1.52 4.94
N TYR A 144 -5.30 -1.55 4.80
CA TYR A 144 -4.60 -0.70 3.85
C TYR A 144 -4.72 -1.29 2.44
N LEU A 145 -5.58 -0.68 1.61
CA LEU A 145 -5.95 -1.19 0.28
C LEU A 145 -5.23 -0.49 -0.87
N THR A 146 -4.47 0.58 -0.62
CA THR A 146 -3.74 1.31 -1.66
C THR A 146 -2.75 0.38 -2.36
N GLY A 147 -2.76 0.38 -3.68
CA GLY A 147 -1.94 -0.52 -4.50
C GLY A 147 -2.48 -1.96 -4.66
N LYS A 148 -3.55 -2.34 -3.95
CA LYS A 148 -4.25 -3.59 -4.26
C LYS A 148 -5.13 -3.40 -5.48
N ILE A 149 -4.91 -4.22 -6.50
CA ILE A 149 -5.84 -4.41 -7.59
C ILE A 149 -7.06 -5.11 -7.02
N LYS A 150 -8.17 -4.38 -6.88
CA LYS A 150 -9.42 -4.88 -6.27
C LYS A 150 -10.01 -6.08 -7.00
N ASN A 151 -9.71 -6.21 -8.28
CA ASN A 151 -10.15 -7.32 -9.11
C ASN A 151 -9.10 -7.57 -10.20
N LEU A 152 -8.47 -8.73 -10.19
CA LEU A 152 -7.54 -9.15 -11.26
C LEU A 152 -8.24 -9.17 -12.63
N ASN A 153 -9.56 -9.41 -12.66
CA ASN A 153 -10.36 -9.34 -13.88
C ASN A 153 -10.60 -7.91 -14.37
N SER A 154 -10.30 -6.87 -13.57
CA SER A 154 -10.36 -5.45 -13.98
C SER A 154 -9.03 -4.94 -14.58
N LEU A 155 -7.95 -5.69 -14.41
CA LEU A 155 -6.86 -5.59 -15.36
C LEU A 155 -7.43 -6.15 -16.66
N ASP A 156 -7.45 -5.35 -17.72
CA ASP A 156 -7.72 -5.80 -19.07
C ASP A 156 -6.63 -6.82 -19.51
N LEU A 157 -6.59 -7.94 -18.82
CA LEU A 157 -6.07 -9.21 -19.30
C LEU A 157 -7.14 -9.78 -20.24
N GLU A 158 -7.63 -8.97 -21.18
CA GLU A 158 -8.18 -9.53 -22.40
C GLU A 158 -7.05 -10.37 -22.97
N GLU A 159 -7.08 -11.67 -22.73
CA GLU A 159 -6.35 -12.62 -23.54
C GLU A 159 -6.79 -12.34 -24.97
N LYS A 160 -5.98 -11.57 -25.69
CA LYS A 160 -6.27 -11.22 -27.08
C LYS A 160 -5.94 -12.44 -27.93
N ILE A 161 -6.82 -13.44 -27.84
CA ILE A 161 -6.73 -14.65 -28.66
C ILE A 161 -7.21 -14.30 -30.06
N LEU A 162 -6.34 -14.47 -31.02
CA LEU A 162 -6.64 -14.31 -32.43
C LEU A 162 -6.76 -15.69 -33.05
N GLU A 163 -7.99 -16.08 -33.31
CA GLU A 163 -8.29 -17.38 -33.91
C GLU A 163 -8.21 -17.31 -35.44
N ASN A 164 -8.11 -18.48 -36.08
CA ASN A 164 -8.09 -18.66 -37.53
C ASN A 164 -6.90 -17.95 -38.21
N ILE A 165 -5.78 -17.83 -37.55
CA ILE A 165 -4.53 -17.30 -38.12
C ILE A 165 -3.95 -18.32 -39.09
N LYS A 166 -3.49 -17.85 -40.29
CA LYS A 166 -2.84 -18.72 -41.26
C LYS A 166 -1.63 -19.44 -40.66
N SER A 167 -1.48 -20.75 -40.93
CA SER A 167 -0.32 -21.53 -40.46
C SER A 167 1.00 -20.86 -40.76
N SER A 168 1.16 -20.34 -41.96
CA SER A 168 2.38 -19.64 -42.40
C SER A 168 2.76 -18.43 -41.52
N VAL A 169 1.80 -17.77 -40.88
CA VAL A 169 2.05 -16.64 -39.96
C VAL A 169 2.53 -17.17 -38.62
N VAL A 170 1.92 -18.26 -38.13
CA VAL A 170 2.36 -18.91 -36.87
C VAL A 170 3.76 -19.51 -37.04
N ASP A 171 4.02 -20.16 -38.17
CA ASP A 171 5.33 -20.74 -38.49
C ASP A 171 6.44 -19.68 -38.56
N LYS A 172 6.18 -18.50 -39.13
CA LYS A 172 7.13 -17.36 -39.10
C LYS A 172 7.55 -16.96 -37.69
N VAL A 173 6.64 -17.05 -36.69
CA VAL A 173 6.98 -16.74 -35.28
C VAL A 173 8.01 -17.73 -34.78
N TYR A 174 7.84 -19.02 -35.09
CA TYR A 174 8.76 -20.06 -34.66
C TYR A 174 10.11 -20.00 -35.36
N ASP A 175 10.10 -19.67 -36.66
CA ASP A 175 11.32 -19.65 -37.49
C ASP A 175 12.17 -18.40 -37.22
N ASN A 176 11.54 -17.24 -37.05
CA ASN A 176 12.23 -15.95 -37.00
C ASN A 176 12.21 -15.28 -35.62
N ASN A 177 11.46 -15.80 -34.64
CA ASN A 177 11.19 -15.17 -33.34
C ASN A 177 10.62 -13.75 -33.41
N THR A 178 10.26 -13.29 -34.59
CA THR A 178 9.69 -11.95 -34.84
C THR A 178 8.64 -12.04 -35.95
N LEU A 179 7.66 -11.12 -35.89
CA LEU A 179 6.60 -11.03 -36.89
C LEU A 179 6.32 -9.57 -37.18
N ASP A 180 6.17 -9.23 -38.48
CA ASP A 180 5.76 -7.87 -38.82
C ASP A 180 4.30 -7.66 -38.41
N LYS A 181 4.05 -6.54 -37.74
CA LYS A 181 2.71 -6.12 -37.36
C LYS A 181 1.69 -6.21 -38.50
N LYS A 182 2.11 -5.89 -39.71
CA LYS A 182 1.26 -5.88 -40.91
C LYS A 182 0.71 -7.26 -41.28
N ASP A 183 1.41 -8.32 -40.87
CA ASP A 183 0.98 -9.70 -41.14
C ASP A 183 -0.26 -10.09 -40.33
N ILE A 184 -0.52 -9.39 -39.22
CA ILE A 184 -1.66 -9.69 -38.30
C ILE A 184 -2.63 -8.49 -38.22
N PHE A 185 -2.08 -7.27 -38.09
CA PHE A 185 -2.86 -6.06 -37.77
C PHE A 185 -2.55 -4.92 -38.75
N PRO A 186 -2.88 -5.01 -40.03
CA PRO A 186 -2.48 -4.01 -41.03
C PRO A 186 -3.04 -2.62 -40.75
N ARG A 187 -4.17 -2.51 -40.02
CA ARG A 187 -4.88 -1.25 -39.79
C ARG A 187 -5.08 -0.91 -38.29
N LYS A 188 -4.66 -1.76 -37.34
CA LYS A 188 -4.90 -1.57 -35.93
C LYS A 188 -3.70 -0.89 -35.26
N LYS A 189 -3.97 0.11 -34.40
CA LYS A 189 -2.93 0.67 -33.51
C LYS A 189 -2.74 -0.32 -32.36
N LEU A 190 -1.55 -0.86 -32.20
CA LEU A 190 -1.20 -1.73 -31.08
C LEU A 190 -0.75 -0.89 -29.88
N ILE A 191 -0.91 -1.45 -28.69
CA ILE A 191 -0.46 -0.86 -27.44
C ILE A 191 0.81 -1.60 -27.01
N ASN A 192 1.85 -0.87 -26.62
CA ASN A 192 3.09 -1.46 -26.12
C ASN A 192 2.83 -2.36 -24.90
N ASN A 193 3.60 -3.44 -24.78
CA ASN A 193 3.47 -4.45 -23.73
C ASN A 193 2.14 -5.23 -23.78
N SER A 194 1.47 -5.27 -24.92
CA SER A 194 0.28 -6.13 -25.12
C SER A 194 0.68 -7.51 -25.61
N TYR A 195 0.07 -8.54 -25.03
CA TYR A 195 0.27 -9.93 -25.43
C TYR A 195 -0.89 -10.41 -26.29
N TYR A 196 -0.58 -11.27 -27.27
CA TYR A 196 -1.55 -11.87 -28.18
C TYR A 196 -1.24 -13.35 -28.34
N VAL A 197 -2.26 -14.19 -28.28
CA VAL A 197 -2.16 -15.61 -28.65
C VAL A 197 -2.66 -15.75 -30.09
N LEU A 198 -1.74 -16.10 -30.99
CA LEU A 198 -2.08 -16.45 -32.36
C LEU A 198 -2.44 -17.92 -32.42
N LYS A 199 -3.64 -18.26 -32.86
CA LYS A 199 -4.14 -19.64 -32.86
C LYS A 199 -4.70 -20.02 -34.22
N ASN A 200 -4.38 -21.23 -34.66
CA ASN A 200 -5.08 -21.93 -35.71
C ASN A 200 -5.57 -23.28 -35.19
N THR A 201 -6.09 -24.13 -36.11
CA THR A 201 -6.64 -25.45 -35.75
C THR A 201 -5.60 -26.42 -35.15
N THR A 202 -4.30 -26.22 -35.43
CA THR A 202 -3.24 -27.19 -35.09
C THR A 202 -2.10 -26.61 -34.23
N LYS A 203 -1.91 -25.29 -34.27
CA LYS A 203 -0.75 -24.62 -33.64
C LYS A 203 -1.19 -23.30 -32.98
N SER A 204 -0.43 -22.87 -31.96
CA SER A 204 -0.57 -21.56 -31.36
C SER A 204 0.80 -20.96 -31.06
N ALA A 205 0.93 -19.64 -31.07
CA ALA A 205 2.13 -18.91 -30.68
C ALA A 205 1.74 -17.71 -29.81
N LEU A 206 2.52 -17.45 -28.75
CA LEU A 206 2.42 -16.25 -27.93
C LEU A 206 3.34 -15.18 -28.53
N VAL A 207 2.79 -14.00 -28.80
CA VAL A 207 3.55 -12.84 -29.27
C VAL A 207 3.26 -11.64 -28.40
N TYR A 208 4.21 -10.72 -28.29
CA TYR A 208 4.03 -9.45 -27.60
C TYR A 208 4.45 -8.28 -28.50
N TYR A 209 3.89 -7.11 -28.22
CA TYR A 209 4.18 -5.88 -28.95
C TYR A 209 4.73 -4.84 -28.00
#